data_43b48468e77acce60331694283e81512
#
_entry.id   43b48468e77acce60331694283e81512
#
_cell.length_a   1.000
_cell.length_b   1.000
_cell.length_c   1.000
_cell.angle_alpha   90.00
_cell.angle_beta   90.00
_cell.angle_gamma   90.00
#
_symmetry.space_group_name_H-M   'P 1'
#
loop_
_entity.id
_entity.type
_entity.pdbx_description
1 polymer ?
#
loop_
_entity_poly.entity_id
_entity_poly.type
_entity_poly.pdbx_seq_one_letter_code
_entity_poly.pdbx_strand_id
1 'polypeptide(L)'
;MKQLFNTKLRIILVIAVLVTAGLSVLSGLTNQSIPDLLVQGALTPFRAVATSLTNTVERYYSYMFKYEALEAENAVLKAQIAEMEDTTRQAAAISRENERLRAQNKLLATHESYVMTDAYIIGWSSTDFTNVLTINRGTNSGIDVNMCAVTANGEVVGLVTQVGPNYAEVKTVLDSTLEISFTISASGYNGMVSGGYIRGNDKLLRMNYLPSAAIIRNNQQVVTSGSTVYPRGLVVGSVVDAGFEATGVAKYALLEPAADINALEQIFIITSYTTDTGTTIASTTLTDATTDATTDASAETTAETTTP
;
A
#
# COMPACT_ATOMS: atom_id res chain seq x y z
N MET A 1 3.63 8.92 -55.61
CA MET A 1 3.76 7.83 -56.59
C MET A 1 4.19 8.33 -57.95
N LYS A 2 5.32 9.04 -58.14
CA LYS A 2 5.75 9.56 -59.48
C LYS A 2 7.26 9.47 -59.74
N GLN A 3 8.03 8.65 -59.05
CA GLN A 3 9.49 8.54 -59.32
C GLN A 3 10.04 7.11 -59.42
N LEU A 4 9.20 6.11 -59.63
CA LEU A 4 9.69 4.72 -59.77
C LEU A 4 9.91 4.26 -61.23
N PHE A 5 9.70 5.11 -62.24
CA PHE A 5 10.08 4.80 -63.59
C PHE A 5 11.47 5.34 -63.93
N ASN A 6 12.46 4.68 -63.35
CA ASN A 6 13.87 4.96 -63.64
C ASN A 6 14.11 4.75 -65.13
N THR A 7 14.88 5.65 -65.77
CA THR A 7 15.22 5.64 -67.19
C THR A 7 15.67 4.26 -67.64
N LYS A 8 16.33 3.49 -66.80
CA LYS A 8 16.77 2.11 -67.05
C LYS A 8 15.60 1.12 -67.27
N LEU A 9 14.49 1.29 -66.47
CA LEU A 9 13.30 0.43 -66.64
C LEU A 9 12.55 0.71 -67.93
N ARG A 10 12.48 1.98 -68.37
CA ARG A 10 11.92 2.37 -69.69
C ARG A 10 12.73 1.79 -70.80
N ILE A 11 14.07 1.80 -70.76
CA ILE A 11 14.96 1.24 -71.73
C ILE A 11 14.76 -0.27 -71.81
N ILE A 12 14.66 -0.99 -70.73
CA ILE A 12 14.41 -2.43 -70.70
C ILE A 12 13.05 -2.78 -71.33
N LEU A 13 12.01 -1.99 -71.01
CA LEU A 13 10.67 -2.19 -71.54
C LEU A 13 10.62 -1.93 -73.07
N VAL A 14 11.31 -0.89 -73.59
CA VAL A 14 11.43 -0.59 -74.97
C VAL A 14 12.19 -1.68 -75.67
N ILE A 15 13.29 -2.20 -75.13
CA ILE A 15 14.05 -3.32 -75.70
C ILE A 15 13.19 -4.60 -75.74
N ALA A 16 12.43 -4.90 -74.73
CA ALA A 16 11.51 -6.04 -74.68
C ALA A 16 10.45 -5.95 -75.78
N VAL A 17 9.86 -4.76 -75.98
CA VAL A 17 8.87 -4.52 -77.03
C VAL A 17 9.50 -4.63 -78.45
N LEU A 18 10.72 -4.11 -78.65
CA LEU A 18 11.44 -4.22 -79.92
C LEU A 18 11.81 -5.67 -80.23
N VAL A 19 12.22 -6.44 -79.26
CA VAL A 19 12.55 -7.88 -79.45
C VAL A 19 11.29 -8.68 -79.78
N THR A 20 10.17 -8.43 -79.12
CA THR A 20 8.89 -9.11 -79.42
C THR A 20 8.35 -8.71 -80.80
N ALA A 21 8.45 -7.44 -81.21
CA ALA A 21 8.08 -6.96 -82.53
C ALA A 21 9.01 -7.53 -83.61
N GLY A 22 10.31 -7.59 -83.37
CA GLY A 22 11.28 -8.19 -84.26
C GLY A 22 11.05 -9.68 -84.55
N LEU A 23 10.74 -10.43 -83.50
CA LEU A 23 10.36 -11.86 -83.56
C LEU A 23 9.05 -12.07 -84.33
N SER A 24 8.09 -11.18 -84.20
CA SER A 24 6.80 -11.24 -84.87
C SER A 24 6.96 -10.97 -86.38
N VAL A 25 7.82 -10.02 -86.78
CA VAL A 25 8.12 -9.74 -88.20
C VAL A 25 8.92 -10.88 -88.82
N LEU A 26 9.86 -11.47 -88.10
CA LEU A 26 10.64 -12.61 -88.59
C LEU A 26 9.76 -13.87 -88.77
N SER A 27 8.78 -14.07 -87.94
CA SER A 27 7.76 -15.13 -87.99
C SER A 27 6.85 -14.97 -89.21
N GLY A 28 6.60 -13.73 -89.67
CA GLY A 28 5.78 -13.45 -90.84
C GLY A 28 6.52 -13.61 -92.23
N LEU A 29 7.84 -13.56 -92.26
CA LEU A 29 8.67 -13.64 -93.45
C LEU A 29 9.18 -15.06 -93.76
N THR A 30 9.19 -15.95 -92.82
CA THR A 30 9.59 -17.35 -92.93
C THR A 30 8.37 -18.25 -92.86
N ASN A 31 7.84 -18.58 -94.05
CA ASN A 31 6.72 -19.53 -94.21
C ASN A 31 7.18 -21.00 -93.99
N GLN A 32 8.13 -21.23 -93.07
CA GLN A 32 8.60 -22.53 -92.62
C GLN A 32 8.45 -22.66 -91.14
N SER A 33 7.79 -23.74 -90.67
CA SER A 33 7.69 -24.16 -89.32
C SER A 33 9.05 -24.17 -88.63
N ILE A 34 9.26 -23.15 -87.75
CA ILE A 34 10.46 -23.09 -86.91
C ILE A 34 10.45 -24.35 -86.03
N PRO A 35 11.53 -25.16 -86.09
CA PRO A 35 11.54 -26.41 -85.34
C PRO A 35 11.37 -26.09 -83.81
N ASP A 36 10.46 -26.81 -83.20
CA ASP A 36 10.07 -26.72 -81.74
C ASP A 36 11.26 -26.66 -80.76
N LEU A 37 12.41 -27.15 -81.25
CA LEU A 37 13.66 -27.18 -80.51
C LEU A 37 14.26 -25.78 -80.20
N LEU A 38 14.08 -24.78 -81.13
CA LEU A 38 14.60 -23.43 -80.96
C LEU A 38 13.69 -22.56 -80.11
N VAL A 39 12.37 -22.80 -80.11
CA VAL A 39 11.41 -22.09 -79.31
C VAL A 39 11.50 -22.54 -77.86
N GLN A 40 11.69 -23.83 -77.59
CA GLN A 40 11.87 -24.38 -76.30
C GLN A 40 13.21 -23.97 -75.62
N GLY A 41 14.29 -23.94 -76.41
CA GLY A 41 15.61 -23.56 -75.92
C GLY A 41 15.75 -22.07 -75.59
N ALA A 42 15.11 -21.18 -76.39
CA ALA A 42 15.20 -19.74 -76.18
C ALA A 42 14.27 -19.21 -75.03
N LEU A 43 13.18 -19.91 -74.76
CA LEU A 43 12.19 -19.51 -73.71
C LEU A 43 12.50 -20.04 -72.27
N THR A 44 13.38 -21.06 -72.19
CA THR A 44 13.75 -21.63 -70.87
C THR A 44 14.43 -20.62 -69.90
N PRO A 45 15.38 -19.77 -70.33
CA PRO A 45 15.95 -18.78 -69.45
C PRO A 45 14.93 -17.71 -68.99
N PHE A 46 13.97 -17.35 -69.87
CA PHE A 46 12.92 -16.40 -69.51
C PHE A 46 11.91 -16.97 -68.49
N ARG A 47 11.59 -18.25 -68.63
CA ARG A 47 10.75 -18.94 -67.62
C ARG A 47 11.45 -19.03 -66.27
N ALA A 48 12.74 -19.33 -66.23
CA ALA A 48 13.54 -19.39 -64.99
C ALA A 48 13.63 -18.03 -64.32
N VAL A 49 13.78 -16.95 -65.07
CA VAL A 49 13.80 -15.58 -64.55
C VAL A 49 12.40 -15.17 -64.09
N ALA A 50 11.34 -15.49 -64.80
CA ALA A 50 9.96 -15.18 -64.38
C ALA A 50 9.59 -15.92 -63.10
N THR A 51 9.91 -17.20 -62.93
CA THR A 51 9.65 -17.97 -61.71
C THR A 51 10.50 -17.50 -60.53
N SER A 52 11.75 -17.07 -60.74
CA SER A 52 12.57 -16.52 -59.66
C SER A 52 12.09 -15.14 -59.19
N LEU A 53 11.57 -14.33 -60.10
CA LEU A 53 10.96 -13.04 -59.77
C LEU A 53 9.65 -13.24 -59.00
N THR A 54 8.78 -14.16 -59.40
CA THR A 54 7.53 -14.47 -58.72
C THR A 54 7.79 -14.96 -57.30
N ASN A 55 8.71 -15.88 -57.10
CA ASN A 55 9.08 -16.40 -55.78
C ASN A 55 9.72 -15.32 -54.87
N THR A 56 10.46 -14.37 -55.46
CA THR A 56 11.06 -13.27 -54.71
C THR A 56 10.00 -12.25 -54.28
N VAL A 57 9.07 -11.91 -55.18
CA VAL A 57 7.95 -10.99 -54.86
C VAL A 57 7.01 -11.60 -53.83
N GLU A 58 6.64 -12.88 -53.95
CA GLU A 58 5.82 -13.57 -52.96
C GLU A 58 6.50 -13.59 -51.58
N ARG A 59 7.82 -13.80 -51.54
CA ARG A 59 8.57 -13.78 -50.29
C ARG A 59 8.54 -12.39 -49.64
N TYR A 60 8.76 -11.31 -50.38
CA TYR A 60 8.67 -9.95 -49.87
C TYR A 60 7.25 -9.57 -49.45
N TYR A 61 6.23 -9.97 -50.20
CA TYR A 61 4.83 -9.78 -49.84
C TYR A 61 4.48 -10.53 -48.56
N SER A 62 4.89 -11.78 -48.43
CA SER A 62 4.63 -12.59 -47.26
C SER A 62 5.35 -12.04 -46.01
N TYR A 63 6.52 -11.44 -46.14
CA TYR A 63 7.22 -10.79 -45.03
C TYR A 63 6.50 -9.51 -44.59
N MET A 64 6.02 -8.67 -45.51
CA MET A 64 5.28 -7.45 -45.15
C MET A 64 3.97 -7.77 -44.42
N PHE A 65 3.15 -8.67 -44.95
CA PHE A 65 1.89 -9.04 -44.30
C PHE A 65 2.09 -9.80 -42.99
N LYS A 66 3.13 -10.63 -42.88
CA LYS A 66 3.48 -11.26 -41.61
C LYS A 66 3.97 -10.26 -40.59
N TYR A 67 4.67 -9.21 -40.97
CA TYR A 67 5.15 -8.19 -40.07
C TYR A 67 3.98 -7.39 -39.46
N GLU A 68 3.04 -6.93 -40.28
CA GLU A 68 1.82 -6.25 -39.81
C GLU A 68 0.97 -7.16 -38.90
N ALA A 69 0.82 -8.45 -39.27
CA ALA A 69 0.10 -9.42 -38.45
C ALA A 69 0.80 -9.65 -37.08
N LEU A 70 2.15 -9.76 -37.10
CA LEU A 70 2.93 -9.90 -35.83
C LEU A 70 2.87 -8.64 -34.98
N GLU A 71 2.88 -7.46 -35.57
CA GLU A 71 2.74 -6.19 -34.87
C GLU A 71 1.36 -6.06 -34.23
N ALA A 72 0.30 -6.41 -34.97
CA ALA A 72 -1.06 -6.46 -34.45
C ALA A 72 -1.21 -7.49 -33.29
N GLU A 73 -0.66 -8.69 -33.46
CA GLU A 73 -0.65 -9.73 -32.44
C GLU A 73 0.13 -9.26 -31.19
N ASN A 74 1.27 -8.61 -31.37
CA ASN A 74 2.08 -8.07 -30.27
C ASN A 74 1.33 -6.95 -29.53
N ALA A 75 0.58 -6.11 -30.25
CA ALA A 75 -0.26 -5.08 -29.64
C ALA A 75 -1.41 -5.69 -28.82
N VAL A 76 -2.08 -6.72 -29.35
CA VAL A 76 -3.14 -7.45 -28.64
C VAL A 76 -2.59 -8.17 -27.40
N LEU A 77 -1.45 -8.86 -27.53
CA LEU A 77 -0.80 -9.53 -26.38
C LEU A 77 -0.39 -8.54 -25.30
N LYS A 78 0.16 -7.39 -25.66
CA LYS A 78 0.49 -6.34 -24.69
C LYS A 78 -0.75 -5.78 -23.99
N ALA A 79 -1.84 -5.59 -24.72
CA ALA A 79 -3.11 -5.16 -24.12
C ALA A 79 -3.66 -6.24 -23.15
N GLN A 80 -3.59 -7.51 -23.52
CA GLN A 80 -3.99 -8.62 -22.63
C GLN A 80 -3.11 -8.71 -21.38
N ILE A 81 -1.79 -8.53 -21.52
CA ILE A 81 -0.88 -8.50 -20.36
C ILE A 81 -1.25 -7.35 -19.43
N ALA A 82 -1.48 -6.14 -19.97
CA ALA A 82 -1.87 -4.99 -19.14
C ALA A 82 -3.20 -5.22 -18.42
N GLU A 83 -4.18 -5.83 -19.06
CA GLU A 83 -5.46 -6.21 -18.46
C GLU A 83 -5.29 -7.29 -17.37
N MET A 84 -4.46 -8.32 -17.64
CA MET A 84 -4.14 -9.36 -16.65
C MET A 84 -3.38 -8.79 -15.45
N GLU A 85 -2.46 -7.86 -15.65
CA GLU A 85 -1.76 -7.18 -14.56
C GLU A 85 -2.72 -6.34 -13.70
N ASP A 86 -3.68 -5.67 -14.33
CA ASP A 86 -4.68 -4.87 -13.61
C ASP A 86 -5.63 -5.78 -12.80
N THR A 87 -6.15 -6.83 -13.41
CA THR A 87 -7.00 -7.82 -12.71
C THR A 87 -6.26 -8.50 -11.57
N THR A 88 -4.97 -8.79 -11.73
CA THR A 88 -4.13 -9.39 -10.67
C THR A 88 -3.94 -8.41 -9.52
N ARG A 89 -3.71 -7.13 -9.79
CA ARG A 89 -3.63 -6.08 -8.76
C ARG A 89 -4.95 -5.93 -8.00
N GLN A 90 -6.08 -5.93 -8.72
CA GLN A 90 -7.40 -5.86 -8.09
C GLN A 90 -7.68 -7.09 -7.22
N ALA A 91 -7.37 -8.30 -7.71
CA ALA A 91 -7.53 -9.52 -6.93
C ALA A 91 -6.68 -9.53 -5.66
N ALA A 92 -5.43 -9.06 -5.74
CA ALA A 92 -4.54 -8.92 -4.59
C ALA A 92 -5.06 -7.87 -3.58
N ALA A 93 -5.64 -6.76 -4.05
CA ALA A 93 -6.26 -5.76 -3.19
C ALA A 93 -7.49 -6.33 -2.46
N ILE A 94 -8.37 -7.03 -3.17
CA ILE A 94 -9.56 -7.69 -2.59
C ILE A 94 -9.14 -8.76 -1.58
N SER A 95 -8.09 -9.54 -1.86
CA SER A 95 -7.60 -10.57 -0.92
C SER A 95 -7.11 -9.93 0.37
N ARG A 96 -6.30 -8.86 0.29
CA ARG A 96 -5.83 -8.11 1.47
C ARG A 96 -6.98 -7.51 2.28
N GLU A 97 -7.99 -6.95 1.58
CA GLU A 97 -9.19 -6.43 2.24
C GLU A 97 -9.97 -7.54 2.96
N ASN A 98 -10.13 -8.71 2.33
CA ASN A 98 -10.83 -9.85 2.93
C ASN A 98 -10.09 -10.38 4.18
N GLU A 99 -8.75 -10.47 4.13
CA GLU A 99 -7.93 -10.86 5.29
C GLU A 99 -8.08 -9.85 6.44
N ARG A 100 -8.07 -8.56 6.12
CA ARG A 100 -8.26 -7.48 7.11
C ARG A 100 -9.65 -7.52 7.74
N LEU A 101 -10.71 -7.69 6.94
CA LEU A 101 -12.08 -7.83 7.44
C LEU A 101 -12.24 -9.06 8.33
N ARG A 102 -11.59 -10.18 8.00
CA ARG A 102 -11.57 -11.37 8.85
C ARG A 102 -10.85 -11.14 10.16
N ALA A 103 -9.70 -10.44 10.13
CA ALA A 103 -8.96 -10.08 11.33
C ALA A 103 -9.78 -9.14 12.22
N GLN A 104 -10.43 -8.12 11.64
CA GLN A 104 -11.33 -7.23 12.35
C GLN A 104 -12.50 -7.98 13.01
N ASN A 105 -13.18 -8.86 12.25
CA ASN A 105 -14.27 -9.66 12.81
C ASN A 105 -13.80 -10.56 13.96
N LYS A 106 -12.59 -11.11 13.87
CA LYS A 106 -12.00 -11.89 14.95
C LYS A 106 -11.72 -11.04 16.19
N LEU A 107 -11.20 -9.83 15.99
CA LEU A 107 -10.96 -8.89 17.09
C LEU A 107 -12.25 -8.50 17.79
N LEU A 108 -13.30 -8.14 17.04
CA LEU A 108 -14.63 -7.84 17.57
C LEU A 108 -15.25 -9.02 18.30
N ALA A 109 -15.13 -10.23 17.76
CA ALA A 109 -15.62 -11.45 18.41
C ALA A 109 -14.87 -11.75 19.73
N THR A 110 -13.61 -11.35 19.82
CA THR A 110 -12.81 -11.51 21.05
C THR A 110 -13.12 -10.41 22.09
N HIS A 111 -13.53 -9.22 21.63
CA HIS A 111 -13.82 -8.05 22.42
C HIS A 111 -15.17 -7.45 22.01
N GLU A 112 -16.26 -8.14 22.32
CA GLU A 112 -17.65 -7.75 21.95
C GLU A 112 -18.04 -6.35 22.49
N SER A 113 -17.32 -5.85 23.46
CA SER A 113 -17.56 -4.52 24.06
C SER A 113 -16.91 -3.35 23.34
N TYR A 114 -16.12 -3.59 22.28
CA TYR A 114 -15.45 -2.50 21.55
C TYR A 114 -16.32 -1.96 20.43
N VAL A 115 -16.50 -0.66 20.38
CA VAL A 115 -17.03 0.04 19.23
C VAL A 115 -15.84 0.70 18.51
N MET A 116 -15.66 0.39 17.24
CA MET A 116 -14.53 0.87 16.46
C MET A 116 -15.00 1.56 15.18
N THR A 117 -14.30 2.63 14.80
CA THR A 117 -14.47 3.32 13.53
C THR A 117 -13.26 3.08 12.66
N ASP A 118 -13.45 2.65 11.43
CA ASP A 118 -12.39 2.50 10.44
C ASP A 118 -11.90 3.85 9.93
N ALA A 119 -10.61 3.96 9.66
CA ALA A 119 -10.02 5.16 9.08
C ALA A 119 -8.81 4.81 8.19
N TYR A 120 -8.68 5.52 7.07
CA TYR A 120 -7.53 5.40 6.16
C TYR A 120 -6.51 6.47 6.45
N ILE A 121 -5.24 6.09 6.38
CA ILE A 121 -4.13 7.03 6.53
C ILE A 121 -4.00 7.82 5.23
N ILE A 122 -4.05 9.16 5.34
CA ILE A 122 -3.95 10.11 4.23
C ILE A 122 -2.67 10.93 4.26
N GLY A 123 -1.92 10.88 5.35
CA GLY A 123 -0.68 11.62 5.49
C GLY A 123 0.21 11.06 6.59
N TRP A 124 1.50 11.30 6.43
CA TRP A 124 2.54 10.97 7.38
C TRP A 124 3.38 12.20 7.67
N SER A 125 3.63 12.46 8.93
CA SER A 125 4.62 13.42 9.37
C SER A 125 5.58 12.72 10.31
N SER A 126 6.82 12.56 9.87
CA SER A 126 7.87 11.95 10.68
C SER A 126 9.07 12.89 10.72
N THR A 127 9.50 13.23 11.91
CA THR A 127 10.77 13.90 12.19
C THR A 127 11.53 13.05 13.18
N ASP A 128 12.78 13.42 13.52
CA ASP A 128 13.63 12.63 14.42
C ASP A 128 13.00 12.31 15.78
N PHE A 129 11.96 13.05 16.17
CA PHE A 129 11.32 12.92 17.48
C PHE A 129 9.80 12.76 17.46
N THR A 130 9.14 13.06 16.34
CA THR A 130 7.69 13.03 16.22
C THR A 130 7.26 12.12 15.08
N ASN A 131 6.33 11.21 15.37
CA ASN A 131 5.74 10.30 14.40
C ASN A 131 4.21 10.42 14.48
N VAL A 132 3.63 11.14 13.52
CA VAL A 132 2.20 11.45 13.47
C VAL A 132 1.60 10.96 12.16
N LEU A 133 0.45 10.31 12.26
CA LEU A 133 -0.40 9.90 11.14
C LEU A 133 -1.57 10.85 11.02
N THR A 134 -1.93 11.24 9.80
CA THR A 134 -3.19 11.92 9.52
C THR A 134 -4.16 10.93 8.89
N ILE A 135 -5.39 10.87 9.41
CA ILE A 135 -6.44 9.96 8.95
C ILE A 135 -7.63 10.73 8.37
N ASN A 136 -8.41 10.07 7.49
CA ASN A 136 -9.54 10.65 6.76
C ASN A 136 -10.86 10.67 7.54
N ARG A 137 -10.83 10.54 8.84
CA ARG A 137 -11.99 10.56 9.74
C ARG A 137 -11.76 11.53 10.88
N GLY A 138 -12.82 12.16 11.37
CA GLY A 138 -12.76 13.13 12.45
C GLY A 138 -14.02 13.15 13.30
N THR A 139 -14.38 14.29 13.87
CA THR A 139 -15.53 14.43 14.76
C THR A 139 -16.84 14.01 14.11
N ASN A 140 -17.01 14.22 12.79
CA ASN A 140 -18.21 13.77 12.08
C ASN A 140 -18.38 12.24 12.05
N SER A 141 -17.32 11.48 12.34
CA SER A 141 -17.32 10.01 12.43
C SER A 141 -17.24 9.51 13.87
N GLY A 142 -17.45 10.38 14.86
CA GLY A 142 -17.40 10.03 16.28
C GLY A 142 -15.99 9.87 16.83
N ILE A 143 -14.97 10.39 16.16
CA ILE A 143 -13.59 10.38 16.64
C ILE A 143 -13.36 11.62 17.51
N ASP A 144 -12.72 11.40 18.66
CA ASP A 144 -12.36 12.44 19.61
C ASP A 144 -10.90 12.28 20.08
N VAL A 145 -10.38 13.30 20.72
CA VAL A 145 -9.03 13.31 21.29
C VAL A 145 -8.90 12.22 22.37
N ASN A 146 -7.70 11.65 22.51
CA ASN A 146 -7.37 10.55 23.40
C ASN A 146 -7.98 9.19 23.05
N MET A 147 -8.63 9.02 21.91
CA MET A 147 -9.06 7.71 21.44
C MET A 147 -7.87 6.87 21.00
N CYS A 148 -7.92 5.56 21.27
CA CYS A 148 -6.86 4.62 20.93
C CYS A 148 -6.99 4.15 19.48
N ALA A 149 -5.89 4.23 18.74
CA ALA A 149 -5.76 3.68 17.40
C ALA A 149 -5.10 2.31 17.42
N VAL A 150 -5.69 1.33 16.72
CA VAL A 150 -5.23 -0.05 16.65
C VAL A 150 -5.24 -0.57 15.22
N THR A 151 -4.48 -1.63 14.97
CA THR A 151 -4.56 -2.41 13.73
C THR A 151 -5.78 -3.33 13.74
N ALA A 152 -6.10 -3.95 12.60
CA ALA A 152 -7.13 -4.99 12.51
C ALA A 152 -6.88 -6.20 13.42
N ASN A 153 -5.64 -6.43 13.84
CA ASN A 153 -5.26 -7.51 14.75
C ASN A 153 -5.31 -7.10 16.23
N GLY A 154 -5.66 -5.84 16.54
CA GLY A 154 -5.69 -5.33 17.91
C GLY A 154 -4.33 -4.88 18.46
N GLU A 155 -3.38 -4.62 17.57
CA GLU A 155 -2.07 -4.07 17.94
C GLU A 155 -2.16 -2.56 18.07
N VAL A 156 -1.53 -1.99 19.08
CA VAL A 156 -1.58 -0.55 19.34
C VAL A 156 -0.75 0.21 18.31
N VAL A 157 -1.37 1.18 17.65
CA VAL A 157 -0.72 2.11 16.73
C VAL A 157 -0.37 3.42 17.44
N GLY A 158 -1.28 3.96 18.25
CA GLY A 158 -1.09 5.24 18.91
C GLY A 158 -2.35 5.81 19.55
N LEU A 159 -2.32 7.11 19.81
CA LEU A 159 -3.46 7.87 20.36
C LEU A 159 -3.79 9.06 19.46
N VAL A 160 -5.07 9.37 19.35
CA VAL A 160 -5.56 10.58 18.67
C VAL A 160 -5.20 11.80 19.53
N THR A 161 -4.47 12.75 18.94
CA THR A 161 -4.02 13.97 19.63
C THR A 161 -4.72 15.23 19.15
N GLN A 162 -5.15 15.26 17.89
CA GLN A 162 -5.87 16.38 17.32
C GLN A 162 -6.98 15.89 16.41
N VAL A 163 -8.12 16.57 16.43
CA VAL A 163 -9.28 16.17 15.64
C VAL A 163 -9.87 17.39 14.92
N GLY A 164 -10.08 17.25 13.62
CA GLY A 164 -10.88 18.16 12.82
C GLY A 164 -12.22 17.54 12.44
N PRO A 165 -13.06 18.23 11.65
CA PRO A 165 -14.36 17.69 11.24
C PRO A 165 -14.28 16.38 10.44
N ASN A 166 -13.33 16.27 9.51
CA ASN A 166 -13.18 15.15 8.58
C ASN A 166 -11.77 14.53 8.59
N TYR A 167 -10.92 14.92 9.53
CA TYR A 167 -9.57 14.37 9.68
C TYR A 167 -9.21 14.30 11.16
N ALA A 168 -8.24 13.48 11.50
CA ALA A 168 -7.63 13.49 12.82
C ALA A 168 -6.13 13.16 12.73
N GLU A 169 -5.39 13.58 13.73
CA GLU A 169 -3.98 13.28 13.89
C GLU A 169 -3.78 12.24 14.98
N VAL A 170 -3.10 11.17 14.63
CA VAL A 170 -2.76 10.07 15.53
C VAL A 170 -1.27 10.10 15.78
N LYS A 171 -0.88 10.34 17.01
CA LYS A 171 0.50 10.22 17.45
C LYS A 171 0.81 8.76 17.71
N THR A 172 1.80 8.22 17.01
CA THR A 172 2.12 6.78 17.07
C THR A 172 2.92 6.43 18.33
N VAL A 173 2.97 5.14 18.65
CA VAL A 173 3.80 4.64 19.78
C VAL A 173 5.30 4.83 19.53
N LEU A 174 5.73 5.10 18.29
CA LEU A 174 7.12 5.46 17.95
C LEU A 174 7.48 6.90 18.30
N ASP A 175 6.51 7.72 18.67
CA ASP A 175 6.74 9.10 19.06
C ASP A 175 7.39 9.19 20.44
N SER A 176 8.44 10.00 20.57
CA SER A 176 9.18 10.15 21.82
C SER A 176 8.42 10.92 22.91
N THR A 177 7.40 11.67 22.51
CA THR A 177 6.58 12.49 23.42
C THR A 177 5.30 11.78 23.88
N LEU A 178 5.01 10.59 23.30
CA LEU A 178 3.86 9.79 23.70
C LEU A 178 4.29 8.79 24.78
N GLU A 179 3.74 8.91 25.95
CA GLU A 179 3.95 7.98 27.05
C GLU A 179 2.66 7.25 27.38
N ILE A 180 2.68 5.93 27.27
CA ILE A 180 1.55 5.06 27.56
C ILE A 180 1.97 3.99 28.56
N SER A 181 1.09 3.69 29.53
CA SER A 181 1.32 2.65 30.51
C SER A 181 1.03 1.27 29.94
N PHE A 182 2.01 0.39 30.02
CA PHE A 182 1.91 -0.99 29.54
C PHE A 182 2.33 -1.98 30.63
N THR A 183 1.91 -3.23 30.43
CA THR A 183 2.18 -4.35 31.33
C THR A 183 2.89 -5.46 30.55
N ILE A 184 3.94 -6.03 31.12
CA ILE A 184 4.53 -7.27 30.60
C ILE A 184 3.58 -8.42 30.95
N SER A 185 2.95 -9.01 29.95
CA SER A 185 1.85 -9.98 30.12
C SER A 185 2.23 -11.17 31.02
N ALA A 186 3.46 -11.70 30.87
CA ALA A 186 3.90 -12.88 31.61
C ALA A 186 4.27 -12.62 33.07
N SER A 187 4.71 -11.41 33.43
CA SER A 187 5.21 -11.08 34.76
C SER A 187 4.36 -10.09 35.52
N GLY A 188 3.43 -9.42 34.83
CA GLY A 188 2.54 -8.41 35.42
C GLY A 188 3.21 -7.09 35.81
N TYR A 189 4.49 -6.88 35.45
CA TYR A 189 5.17 -5.61 35.73
C TYR A 189 4.65 -4.51 34.82
N ASN A 190 4.32 -3.37 35.43
CA ASN A 190 3.91 -2.17 34.71
C ASN A 190 5.09 -1.24 34.49
N GLY A 191 5.07 -0.53 33.36
CA GLY A 191 6.03 0.51 33.05
C GLY A 191 5.45 1.48 32.02
N MET A 192 6.17 2.57 31.77
CA MET A 192 5.82 3.56 30.74
C MET A 192 6.61 3.29 29.47
N VAL A 193 5.93 3.23 28.35
CA VAL A 193 6.55 3.02 27.04
C VAL A 193 6.54 4.33 26.28
N SER A 194 7.68 4.67 25.70
CA SER A 194 7.88 5.77 24.76
C SER A 194 8.70 5.30 23.57
N GLY A 195 8.45 5.93 22.42
CA GLY A 195 9.24 5.75 21.20
C GLY A 195 10.47 6.65 21.16
N GLY A 196 10.97 6.88 19.95
CA GLY A 196 12.09 7.74 19.64
C GLY A 196 13.31 6.99 19.11
N TYR A 197 14.39 7.73 18.89
CA TYR A 197 15.63 7.17 18.34
C TYR A 197 16.44 6.43 19.42
N ILE A 198 16.25 5.13 19.50
CA ILE A 198 16.84 4.28 20.54
C ILE A 198 17.95 3.43 19.96
N ARG A 199 19.17 3.57 20.49
CA ARG A 199 20.37 2.81 20.05
C ARG A 199 20.62 2.87 18.53
N GLY A 200 20.31 4.01 17.89
CA GLY A 200 20.47 4.12 16.44
C GLY A 200 19.33 3.50 15.63
N ASN A 201 18.21 3.14 16.26
CA ASN A 201 17.03 2.58 15.63
C ASN A 201 15.79 3.38 16.04
N ASP A 202 15.06 3.87 15.06
CA ASP A 202 13.80 4.62 15.20
C ASP A 202 12.55 3.71 15.32
N LYS A 203 12.73 2.41 15.16
CA LYS A 203 11.64 1.42 15.22
C LYS A 203 11.49 0.75 16.58
N LEU A 204 12.38 1.01 17.54
CA LEU A 204 12.29 0.43 18.87
C LEU A 204 11.51 1.32 19.82
N LEU A 205 10.85 0.67 20.78
CA LEU A 205 10.20 1.32 21.91
C LEU A 205 11.01 1.05 23.17
N ARG A 206 10.93 1.96 24.13
CA ARG A 206 11.56 1.80 25.42
C ARG A 206 10.52 1.83 26.54
N MET A 207 10.49 0.78 27.33
CA MET A 207 9.69 0.68 28.54
C MET A 207 10.56 1.01 29.74
N ASN A 208 10.23 2.07 30.44
CA ASN A 208 10.93 2.61 31.61
C ASN A 208 10.21 2.29 32.91
N TYR A 209 10.84 2.61 34.03
CA TYR A 209 10.29 2.49 35.41
C TYR A 209 9.97 1.07 35.84
N LEU A 210 10.68 0.08 35.30
CA LEU A 210 10.54 -1.31 35.72
C LEU A 210 11.29 -1.53 37.06
N PRO A 211 10.72 -2.29 37.99
CA PRO A 211 11.40 -2.60 39.26
C PRO A 211 12.74 -3.26 39.04
N SER A 212 13.76 -2.94 39.84
CA SER A 212 15.08 -3.56 39.76
C SER A 212 15.05 -5.08 39.94
N ALA A 213 14.10 -5.58 40.73
CA ALA A 213 13.87 -7.00 40.98
C ALA A 213 13.10 -7.69 39.82
N ALA A 214 12.60 -6.96 38.82
CA ALA A 214 11.84 -7.53 37.73
C ALA A 214 12.66 -8.56 36.93
N ILE A 215 12.07 -9.72 36.72
CA ILE A 215 12.64 -10.75 35.83
C ILE A 215 12.01 -10.56 34.46
N ILE A 216 12.80 -10.02 33.53
CA ILE A 216 12.39 -9.72 32.18
C ILE A 216 13.12 -10.68 31.24
N ARG A 217 12.38 -11.33 30.36
CA ARG A 217 12.92 -12.25 29.35
C ARG A 217 12.59 -11.76 27.95
N ASN A 218 13.46 -12.05 27.02
CA ASN A 218 13.22 -11.76 25.62
C ASN A 218 11.97 -12.50 25.14
N ASN A 219 11.29 -11.92 24.15
CA ASN A 219 10.07 -12.45 23.55
C ASN A 219 8.82 -12.46 24.46
N GLN A 220 8.88 -11.78 25.62
CA GLN A 220 7.69 -11.57 26.42
C GLN A 220 6.80 -10.50 25.76
N GLN A 221 5.52 -10.80 25.69
CA GLN A 221 4.52 -9.88 25.11
C GLN A 221 4.21 -8.76 26.09
N VAL A 222 4.12 -7.54 25.55
CA VAL A 222 3.76 -6.33 26.30
C VAL A 222 2.40 -5.85 25.79
N VAL A 223 1.49 -5.60 26.75
CA VAL A 223 0.10 -5.22 26.48
C VAL A 223 -0.28 -3.97 27.25
N THR A 224 -1.34 -3.29 26.83
CA THR A 224 -1.88 -2.15 27.56
C THR A 224 -2.34 -2.54 28.96
N SER A 225 -2.02 -1.70 29.95
CA SER A 225 -2.45 -1.90 31.34
C SER A 225 -3.94 -1.63 31.57
N GLY A 226 -4.58 -0.89 30.64
CA GLY A 226 -5.94 -0.39 30.76
C GLY A 226 -6.00 0.97 31.48
N SER A 227 -6.83 1.86 30.97
CA SER A 227 -7.07 3.20 31.52
C SER A 227 -8.42 3.73 31.02
N THR A 228 -8.72 4.98 31.26
CA THR A 228 -9.88 5.66 30.64
C THR A 228 -9.65 6.03 29.17
N VAL A 229 -8.45 5.88 28.67
CA VAL A 229 -8.03 6.26 27.30
C VAL A 229 -7.93 5.04 26.39
N TYR A 230 -7.54 3.90 26.93
CA TYR A 230 -7.37 2.66 26.15
C TYR A 230 -7.78 1.44 26.96
N PRO A 231 -8.38 0.44 26.32
CA PRO A 231 -8.75 -0.81 26.97
C PRO A 231 -7.51 -1.61 27.37
N ARG A 232 -7.70 -2.55 28.28
CA ARG A 232 -6.65 -3.45 28.74
C ARG A 232 -6.43 -4.59 27.75
N GLY A 233 -5.16 -5.02 27.62
CA GLY A 233 -4.83 -6.25 26.90
C GLY A 233 -4.52 -6.07 25.43
N LEU A 234 -4.52 -4.85 24.90
CA LEU A 234 -4.07 -4.59 23.52
C LEU A 234 -2.56 -4.77 23.42
N VAL A 235 -2.13 -5.48 22.40
CA VAL A 235 -0.71 -5.79 22.18
C VAL A 235 0.02 -4.57 21.64
N VAL A 236 1.17 -4.24 22.22
CA VAL A 236 2.05 -3.18 21.70
C VAL A 236 3.30 -3.76 21.02
N GLY A 237 3.81 -4.88 21.52
CA GLY A 237 5.02 -5.49 21.01
C GLY A 237 5.57 -6.58 21.90
N SER A 238 6.83 -6.94 21.65
CA SER A 238 7.57 -7.95 22.40
C SER A 238 8.93 -7.43 22.89
N VAL A 239 9.38 -7.93 24.03
CA VAL A 239 10.67 -7.58 24.61
C VAL A 239 11.81 -8.16 23.75
N VAL A 240 12.72 -7.30 23.30
CA VAL A 240 13.93 -7.70 22.57
C VAL A 240 15.13 -7.73 23.48
N ASP A 241 15.26 -6.76 24.39
CA ASP A 241 16.40 -6.63 25.31
C ASP A 241 15.94 -5.95 26.60
N ALA A 242 16.68 -6.15 27.67
CA ALA A 242 16.43 -5.49 28.94
C ALA A 242 17.74 -5.17 29.66
N GLY A 243 17.75 -4.04 30.37
CA GLY A 243 18.93 -3.60 31.08
C GLY A 243 18.60 -2.77 32.30
N PHE A 244 19.64 -2.35 33.03
CA PHE A 244 19.52 -1.40 34.10
C PHE A 244 19.66 0.03 33.58
N GLU A 245 18.93 0.96 34.15
CA GLU A 245 19.18 2.37 33.93
C GLU A 245 20.54 2.78 34.47
N ALA A 246 21.05 3.92 34.00
CA ALA A 246 22.37 4.42 34.42
C ALA A 246 22.49 4.63 35.96
N THR A 247 21.38 4.87 36.63
CA THR A 247 21.27 5.01 38.10
C THR A 247 21.34 3.68 38.83
N GLY A 248 21.14 2.54 38.17
CA GLY A 248 21.06 1.20 38.76
C GLY A 248 19.81 0.93 39.62
N VAL A 249 18.92 1.92 39.76
CA VAL A 249 17.73 1.82 40.64
C VAL A 249 16.56 1.16 39.94
N ALA A 250 16.39 1.41 38.63
CA ALA A 250 15.33 0.86 37.81
C ALA A 250 15.86 0.06 36.63
N LYS A 251 15.03 -0.79 36.06
CA LYS A 251 15.27 -1.47 34.80
C LYS A 251 14.50 -0.83 33.67
N TYR A 252 15.00 -1.01 32.46
CA TYR A 252 14.28 -0.73 31.23
C TYR A 252 14.20 -1.99 30.36
N ALA A 253 13.21 -2.03 29.49
CA ALA A 253 13.11 -3.01 28.43
C ALA A 253 13.04 -2.32 27.06
N LEU A 254 13.70 -2.89 26.05
CA LEU A 254 13.54 -2.51 24.66
C LEU A 254 12.52 -3.43 24.02
N LEU A 255 11.59 -2.84 23.31
CA LEU A 255 10.50 -3.56 22.68
C LEU A 255 10.53 -3.36 21.17
N GLU A 256 10.19 -4.42 20.44
CA GLU A 256 9.86 -4.38 19.03
C GLU A 256 8.35 -4.23 18.90
N PRO A 257 7.83 -3.18 18.23
CA PRO A 257 6.40 -3.01 18.00
C PRO A 257 5.81 -4.21 17.28
N ALA A 258 4.59 -4.62 17.63
CA ALA A 258 3.87 -5.66 16.92
C ALA A 258 3.35 -5.17 15.56
N ALA A 259 2.88 -3.91 15.51
CA ALA A 259 2.42 -3.27 14.30
C ALA A 259 3.60 -2.70 13.49
N ASP A 260 3.67 -3.02 12.19
CA ASP A 260 4.56 -2.30 11.26
C ASP A 260 3.93 -0.96 10.88
N ILE A 261 4.18 0.05 11.72
CA ILE A 261 3.55 1.37 11.63
C ILE A 261 3.80 2.03 10.27
N ASN A 262 4.95 1.79 9.66
CA ASN A 262 5.31 2.39 8.36
C ASN A 262 4.60 1.75 7.16
N ALA A 263 4.06 0.56 7.30
CA ALA A 263 3.35 -0.17 6.25
C ALA A 263 1.82 -0.10 6.37
N LEU A 264 1.30 0.64 7.36
CA LEU A 264 -0.15 0.75 7.57
C LEU A 264 -0.81 1.62 6.50
N GLU A 265 -1.90 1.12 5.95
CA GLU A 265 -2.80 1.86 5.05
C GLU A 265 -4.10 2.26 5.76
N GLN A 266 -4.56 1.43 6.70
CA GLN A 266 -5.80 1.61 7.44
C GLN A 266 -5.59 1.25 8.91
N ILE A 267 -6.28 1.99 9.79
CA ILE A 267 -6.33 1.76 11.23
C ILE A 267 -7.77 1.80 11.72
N PHE A 268 -7.98 1.36 12.93
CA PHE A 268 -9.27 1.39 13.62
C PHE A 268 -9.15 2.23 14.88
N ILE A 269 -10.08 3.13 15.08
CA ILE A 269 -10.15 3.98 16.27
C ILE A 269 -11.19 3.38 17.21
N ILE A 270 -10.80 3.03 18.43
CA ILE A 270 -11.71 2.55 19.48
C ILE A 270 -12.44 3.76 20.05
N THR A 271 -13.71 3.90 19.72
CA THR A 271 -14.54 5.04 20.14
C THR A 271 -15.22 4.80 21.49
N SER A 272 -15.52 3.56 21.84
CA SER A 272 -15.99 3.18 23.17
C SER A 272 -15.63 1.74 23.52
N TYR A 273 -15.49 1.46 24.80
CA TYR A 273 -15.26 0.11 25.32
C TYR A 273 -15.78 -0.01 26.76
N THR A 274 -16.05 -1.23 27.19
CA THR A 274 -16.48 -1.50 28.55
C THR A 274 -15.27 -1.98 29.37
N THR A 275 -15.06 -1.35 30.53
CA THR A 275 -14.00 -1.79 31.44
C THR A 275 -14.42 -3.04 32.23
N ASP A 276 -13.44 -3.76 32.80
CA ASP A 276 -13.68 -4.94 33.65
C ASP A 276 -14.60 -4.66 34.85
N THR A 277 -14.82 -3.39 35.23
CA THR A 277 -15.74 -2.93 36.24
C THR A 277 -17.18 -2.73 35.73
N GLY A 278 -17.46 -3.03 34.48
CA GLY A 278 -18.78 -2.87 33.86
C GLY A 278 -19.15 -1.43 33.51
N THR A 279 -18.21 -0.49 33.62
CA THR A 279 -18.43 0.90 33.21
C THR A 279 -18.08 1.05 31.72
N THR A 280 -19.04 1.45 30.94
CA THR A 280 -18.79 1.82 29.52
C THR A 280 -18.11 3.19 29.49
N ILE A 281 -16.90 3.25 28.98
CA ILE A 281 -16.17 4.48 28.72
C ILE A 281 -16.38 4.82 27.25
N ALA A 282 -17.20 5.86 26.99
CA ALA A 282 -17.09 6.62 25.76
C ALA A 282 -15.92 7.58 25.96
N SER A 283 -14.96 7.59 25.09
CA SER A 283 -13.81 8.50 25.16
C SER A 283 -14.29 9.91 24.84
N THR A 284 -14.97 10.53 25.80
CA THR A 284 -15.43 11.91 25.71
C THR A 284 -14.56 12.74 26.64
N THR A 285 -13.96 13.79 26.09
CA THR A 285 -13.29 14.92 26.75
C THR A 285 -13.31 14.91 28.26
N LEU A 286 -12.13 14.78 28.87
CA LEU A 286 -11.85 15.35 30.18
C LEU A 286 -11.91 16.88 30.05
N THR A 287 -13.11 17.44 29.93
CA THR A 287 -13.33 18.87 30.15
C THR A 287 -13.31 19.07 31.63
N ASP A 288 -12.26 19.73 32.12
CA ASP A 288 -12.09 20.37 33.41
C ASP A 288 -13.29 20.22 34.38
N ALA A 289 -13.21 19.24 35.26
CA ALA A 289 -13.94 19.26 36.51
C ALA A 289 -13.12 20.04 37.58
N THR A 290 -12.77 21.27 37.25
CA THR A 290 -12.14 22.19 38.20
C THR A 290 -12.81 23.53 38.09
N THR A 291 -14.11 23.61 38.40
CA THR A 291 -14.80 24.83 38.83
C THR A 291 -16.20 24.44 39.26
N ASP A 292 -16.38 23.99 40.51
CA ASP A 292 -17.58 24.20 41.32
C ASP A 292 -17.40 23.53 42.70
N ALA A 293 -16.51 24.11 43.50
CA ALA A 293 -16.48 23.83 44.91
C ALA A 293 -16.05 25.10 45.68
N THR A 294 -16.74 26.20 45.40
CA THR A 294 -16.61 27.39 46.27
C THR A 294 -17.85 28.25 46.12
N THR A 295 -18.99 27.84 46.63
CA THR A 295 -20.08 28.73 47.05
C THR A 295 -21.11 27.88 47.80
N ASP A 296 -20.89 27.62 49.08
CA ASP A 296 -21.94 27.46 50.09
C ASP A 296 -21.27 27.22 51.47
N ALA A 297 -20.78 28.32 52.04
CA ALA A 297 -20.47 28.37 53.47
C ALA A 297 -20.49 29.82 53.94
N SER A 298 -21.67 30.46 53.88
CA SER A 298 -21.88 31.74 54.57
C SER A 298 -23.37 32.00 54.78
N ALA A 299 -23.98 31.29 55.67
CA ALA A 299 -25.24 31.73 56.34
C ALA A 299 -25.53 30.76 57.50
N GLU A 300 -25.05 31.05 58.68
CA GLU A 300 -25.80 30.91 59.93
C GLU A 300 -24.86 31.12 61.09
N THR A 301 -24.83 32.34 61.58
CA THR A 301 -24.59 32.64 62.99
C THR A 301 -25.16 34.01 63.28
N THR A 302 -26.39 34.04 63.65
CA THR A 302 -26.96 35.24 64.29
C THR A 302 -27.58 34.80 65.61
N ALA A 303 -27.19 35.57 66.64
CA ALA A 303 -27.83 35.76 67.91
C ALA A 303 -27.59 34.66 69.00
N GLU A 304 -27.16 34.97 70.17
CA GLU A 304 -27.90 35.79 71.12
C GLU A 304 -26.97 36.12 72.32
N THR A 305 -26.81 37.38 72.57
CA THR A 305 -26.20 37.84 73.82
C THR A 305 -27.25 38.64 74.58
N THR A 306 -27.65 38.16 75.69
CA THR A 306 -28.38 38.95 76.65
C THR A 306 -27.61 38.99 77.93
N THR A 307 -27.37 40.19 78.34
CA THR A 307 -26.87 40.72 79.61
C THR A 307 -27.75 40.32 80.83
N PRO A 308 -27.40 40.63 82.06
CA PRO A 308 -26.81 41.85 82.59
C PRO A 308 -25.43 41.75 83.23
#